data_d65e5d14bc44310221944491cc632285
#
_entry.id   d65e5d14bc44310221944491cc632285
#
_cell.length_a   1.000
_cell.length_b   1.000
_cell.length_c   1.000
_cell.angle_alpha   90.00
_cell.angle_beta   90.00
_cell.angle_gamma   90.00
#
_symmetry.space_group_name_H-M   'P 1'
#
loop_
_entity.id
_entity.type
_entity.pdbx_description
1 polymer ?
#
loop_
_entity_poly.entity_id
_entity_poly.type
_entity_poly.pdbx_seq_one_letter_code
_entity_poly.pdbx_strand_id
1 'polypeptide(L)'
;MIRMIATDLDCTLLATGGMTVPERNMRALARAVSLGVRVVMCTGRMFAGAQRFAQLVPGDQPVICVNGAVVRMSRSLEYVRRIGVEWKAAVRVLELMRAAGAKPWFYIGDVCYAEAYTEALQSLQNRTGVDVRVIERLDAYTDQKPEKIFCVMTPEAAAALRVRVTAELGHELYITMSHPYQLEVLAP
;
A
#
# COMPACT_ATOMS: atom_id res chain seq x y z
N MET A 1 26.76 16.08 -4.76
CA MET A 1 26.77 15.18 -3.59
C MET A 1 25.36 14.59 -3.43
N ILE A 2 25.25 13.26 -3.30
CA ILE A 2 23.95 12.56 -3.06
C ILE A 2 23.53 12.85 -1.61
N ARG A 3 22.30 13.30 -1.41
CA ARG A 3 21.75 13.63 -0.08
C ARG A 3 20.64 12.68 0.36
N MET A 4 20.07 11.91 -0.59
CA MET A 4 18.99 10.98 -0.32
C MET A 4 19.09 9.76 -1.24
N ILE A 5 18.76 8.59 -0.69
CA ILE A 5 18.54 7.33 -1.41
C ILE A 5 17.09 6.94 -1.18
N ALA A 6 16.32 6.80 -2.25
CA ALA A 6 15.00 6.20 -2.22
C ALA A 6 15.11 4.77 -2.77
N THR A 7 14.59 3.78 -2.03
CA THR A 7 14.66 2.38 -2.42
C THR A 7 13.30 1.71 -2.26
N ASP A 8 12.91 0.92 -3.25
CA ASP A 8 11.79 0.02 -3.11
C ASP A 8 12.14 -1.15 -2.17
N LEU A 9 11.14 -1.80 -1.63
CA LEU A 9 11.28 -2.86 -0.66
C LEU A 9 11.22 -4.25 -1.31
N ASP A 10 10.12 -4.57 -1.98
CA ASP A 10 9.89 -5.91 -2.54
C ASP A 10 10.70 -6.14 -3.81
N CYS A 11 11.41 -7.26 -3.90
CA CYS A 11 12.28 -7.60 -5.04
C CYS A 11 13.40 -6.58 -5.35
N THR A 12 13.62 -5.60 -4.46
CA THR A 12 14.68 -4.59 -4.58
C THR A 12 15.59 -4.62 -3.36
N LEU A 13 15.13 -4.14 -2.21
CA LEU A 13 15.89 -4.20 -0.96
C LEU A 13 15.82 -5.60 -0.34
N LEU A 14 14.66 -6.24 -0.39
CA LEU A 14 14.46 -7.62 0.02
C LEU A 14 14.97 -8.57 -1.06
N ALA A 15 15.58 -9.69 -0.64
CA ALA A 15 15.90 -10.78 -1.56
C ALA A 15 14.63 -11.32 -2.23
N THR A 16 14.72 -11.74 -3.47
CA THR A 16 13.60 -12.29 -4.25
C THR A 16 12.92 -13.42 -3.48
N GLY A 17 11.61 -13.27 -3.25
CA GLY A 17 10.81 -14.20 -2.44
C GLY A 17 11.12 -14.18 -0.94
N GLY A 18 12.03 -13.30 -0.49
CA GLY A 18 12.50 -13.23 0.89
C GLY A 18 11.74 -12.20 1.72
N MET A 19 11.80 -12.44 3.03
CA MET A 19 11.27 -11.54 4.06
C MET A 19 12.40 -10.90 4.87
N THR A 20 13.62 -10.93 4.35
CA THR A 20 14.82 -10.42 5.01
C THR A 20 15.61 -9.52 4.08
N VAL A 21 16.20 -8.48 4.65
CA VAL A 21 17.16 -7.62 3.94
C VAL A 21 18.53 -8.28 4.01
N PRO A 22 19.23 -8.50 2.89
CA PRO A 22 20.58 -9.02 2.91
C PRO A 22 21.52 -8.13 3.75
N GLU A 23 22.38 -8.76 4.54
CA GLU A 23 23.30 -8.04 5.44
C GLU A 23 24.18 -7.01 4.71
N ARG A 24 24.61 -7.35 3.48
CA ARG A 24 25.38 -6.42 2.64
C ARG A 24 24.60 -5.13 2.35
N ASN A 25 23.30 -5.25 2.06
CA ASN A 25 22.44 -4.08 1.80
C ASN A 25 22.28 -3.24 3.07
N MET A 26 22.08 -3.90 4.22
CA MET A 26 21.98 -3.20 5.50
C MET A 26 23.24 -2.43 5.85
N ARG A 27 24.41 -3.04 5.68
CA ARG A 27 25.69 -2.33 5.90
C ARG A 27 25.86 -1.12 4.99
N ALA A 28 25.47 -1.25 3.70
CA ALA A 28 25.53 -0.16 2.74
C ALA A 28 24.62 1.02 3.14
N LEU A 29 23.36 0.73 3.55
CA LEU A 29 22.43 1.75 4.01
C LEU A 29 22.90 2.42 5.32
N ALA A 30 23.41 1.65 6.28
CA ALA A 30 23.95 2.19 7.51
C ALA A 30 25.16 3.12 7.23
N ARG A 31 26.05 2.74 6.30
CA ARG A 31 27.15 3.61 5.87
C ARG A 31 26.64 4.88 5.19
N ALA A 32 25.63 4.79 4.33
CA ALA A 32 25.04 5.98 3.72
C ALA A 32 24.51 6.96 4.77
N VAL A 33 23.78 6.44 5.77
CA VAL A 33 23.28 7.26 6.89
C VAL A 33 24.43 7.90 7.69
N SER A 34 25.52 7.17 7.96
CA SER A 34 26.68 7.72 8.67
C SER A 34 27.40 8.84 7.92
N LEU A 35 27.20 8.92 6.59
CA LEU A 35 27.68 9.99 5.73
C LEU A 35 26.67 11.13 5.55
N GLY A 36 25.59 11.16 6.34
CA GLY A 36 24.55 12.18 6.28
C GLY A 36 23.54 12.01 5.14
N VAL A 37 23.53 10.86 4.45
CA VAL A 37 22.56 10.56 3.40
C VAL A 37 21.27 10.03 4.03
N ARG A 38 20.14 10.64 3.71
CA ARG A 38 18.83 10.15 4.13
C ARG A 38 18.43 8.93 3.34
N VAL A 39 17.89 7.91 4.01
CA VAL A 39 17.37 6.70 3.37
C VAL A 39 15.85 6.69 3.47
N VAL A 40 15.17 6.59 2.34
CA VAL A 40 13.69 6.57 2.22
C VAL A 40 13.28 5.23 1.62
N MET A 41 12.50 4.45 2.35
CA MET A 41 11.86 3.27 1.78
C MET A 41 10.57 3.67 1.09
N CYS A 42 10.34 3.16 -0.14
CA CYS A 42 9.15 3.42 -0.95
C CYS A 42 8.49 2.07 -1.26
N THR A 43 7.22 1.87 -0.89
CA THR A 43 6.57 0.58 -1.07
C THR A 43 5.06 0.70 -1.26
N GLY A 44 4.47 -0.26 -1.97
CA GLY A 44 3.01 -0.44 -2.02
C GLY A 44 2.41 -1.05 -0.76
N ARG A 45 3.24 -1.53 0.19
CA ARG A 45 2.78 -2.08 1.47
C ARG A 45 2.18 -1.01 2.36
N MET A 46 1.29 -1.43 3.28
CA MET A 46 0.90 -0.63 4.44
C MET A 46 2.10 -0.42 5.37
N PHE A 47 2.08 0.66 6.16
CA PHE A 47 3.18 0.99 7.06
C PHE A 47 3.50 -0.16 8.04
N ALA A 48 2.49 -0.79 8.64
CA ALA A 48 2.67 -1.94 9.51
C ALA A 48 3.49 -3.08 8.87
N GLY A 49 3.32 -3.31 7.56
CA GLY A 49 4.07 -4.32 6.81
C GLY A 49 5.48 -3.90 6.39
N ALA A 50 5.80 -2.59 6.43
CA ALA A 50 7.08 -2.02 6.02
C ALA A 50 7.96 -1.62 7.21
N GLN A 51 7.35 -1.21 8.32
CA GLN A 51 8.02 -0.60 9.49
C GLN A 51 9.23 -1.41 9.98
N ARG A 52 9.07 -2.73 10.14
CA ARG A 52 10.14 -3.61 10.64
C ARG A 52 11.42 -3.53 9.83
N PHE A 53 11.31 -3.32 8.51
CA PHE A 53 12.46 -3.18 7.61
C PHE A 53 13.07 -1.77 7.69
N ALA A 54 12.21 -0.75 7.79
CA ALA A 54 12.66 0.62 7.94
C ALA A 54 13.41 0.85 9.24
N GLN A 55 13.01 0.18 10.33
CA GLN A 55 13.67 0.25 11.63
C GLN A 55 15.07 -0.39 11.65
N LEU A 56 15.41 -1.23 10.66
CA LEU A 56 16.78 -1.75 10.49
C LEU A 56 17.76 -0.66 10.04
N VAL A 57 17.26 0.40 9.40
CA VAL A 57 18.10 1.56 9.02
C VAL A 57 18.30 2.47 10.23
N PRO A 58 19.55 2.93 10.51
CA PRO A 58 19.80 3.83 11.63
C PRO A 58 19.04 5.15 11.53
N GLY A 59 18.65 5.70 12.69
CA GLY A 59 17.92 6.96 12.81
C GLY A 59 16.43 6.81 12.53
N ASP A 60 15.72 7.92 12.54
CA ASP A 60 14.30 8.00 12.23
C ASP A 60 14.13 8.40 10.75
N GLN A 61 13.89 7.43 9.91
CA GLN A 61 13.82 7.61 8.45
C GLN A 61 12.37 7.66 7.96
N PRO A 62 12.06 8.47 6.94
CA PRO A 62 10.73 8.46 6.35
C PRO A 62 10.49 7.17 5.54
N VAL A 63 9.26 6.67 5.60
CA VAL A 63 8.77 5.53 4.85
C VAL A 63 7.58 5.98 4.02
N ILE A 64 7.70 5.88 2.71
CA ILE A 64 6.62 6.13 1.76
C ILE A 64 5.89 4.79 1.55
N CYS A 65 4.64 4.73 1.97
CA CYS A 65 3.80 3.55 1.97
C CYS A 65 2.57 3.73 1.09
N VAL A 66 1.87 2.63 0.83
CA VAL A 66 0.60 2.63 0.09
C VAL A 66 0.72 3.44 -1.21
N ASN A 67 1.75 3.15 -2.02
CA ASN A 67 2.01 3.79 -3.30
C ASN A 67 2.16 5.33 -3.21
N GLY A 68 2.55 5.87 -2.05
CA GLY A 68 2.71 7.32 -1.84
C GLY A 68 1.57 8.00 -1.08
N ALA A 69 0.45 7.31 -0.85
CA ALA A 69 -0.68 7.86 -0.09
C ALA A 69 -0.33 8.13 1.38
N VAL A 70 0.66 7.42 1.92
CA VAL A 70 1.12 7.58 3.31
C VAL A 70 2.63 7.80 3.34
N VAL A 71 3.08 8.84 4.07
CA VAL A 71 4.46 9.02 4.48
C VAL A 71 4.50 9.10 5.99
N ARG A 72 5.26 8.19 6.61
CA ARG A 72 5.33 8.08 8.06
C ARG A 72 6.78 7.85 8.52
N MET A 73 7.14 8.40 9.66
CA MET A 73 8.47 8.20 10.24
C MET A 73 8.60 6.80 10.86
N SER A 74 9.76 6.17 10.68
CA SER A 74 9.98 4.76 11.03
C SER A 74 9.98 4.48 12.53
N ARG A 75 10.36 5.45 13.37
CA ARG A 75 10.51 5.30 14.81
C ARG A 75 9.57 6.19 15.61
N SER A 76 9.52 7.49 15.32
CA SER A 76 8.58 8.41 15.97
C SER A 76 7.14 8.15 15.61
N LEU A 77 6.88 7.42 14.49
CA LEU A 77 5.56 7.08 13.97
C LEU A 77 4.73 8.30 13.54
N GLU A 78 5.37 9.45 13.43
CA GLU A 78 4.74 10.68 13.01
C GLU A 78 4.28 10.57 11.54
N TYR A 79 3.04 10.98 11.28
CA TYR A 79 2.55 11.13 9.91
C TYR A 79 3.08 12.43 9.30
N VAL A 80 3.90 12.30 8.26
CA VAL A 80 4.35 13.43 7.43
C VAL A 80 3.30 13.77 6.37
N ARG A 81 2.66 12.73 5.81
CA ARG A 81 1.60 12.85 4.82
C ARG A 81 0.63 11.68 4.95
N ARG A 82 -0.67 11.97 4.79
CA ARG A 82 -1.72 10.96 4.68
C ARG A 82 -2.80 11.49 3.76
N ILE A 83 -3.04 10.80 2.65
CA ILE A 83 -4.07 11.15 1.67
C ILE A 83 -4.92 9.91 1.42
N GLY A 84 -6.23 10.09 1.48
CA GLY A 84 -7.19 9.04 1.18
C GLY A 84 -8.15 9.47 0.07
N VAL A 85 -8.79 8.47 -0.52
CA VAL A 85 -9.84 8.64 -1.52
C VAL A 85 -11.05 9.28 -0.87
N GLU A 86 -11.60 10.31 -1.51
CA GLU A 86 -12.81 10.96 -1.03
C GLU A 86 -13.97 9.96 -0.95
N TRP A 87 -14.77 10.06 0.11
CA TRP A 87 -15.78 9.04 0.43
C TRP A 87 -16.76 8.80 -0.71
N LYS A 88 -17.24 9.84 -1.37
CA LYS A 88 -18.16 9.73 -2.51
C LYS A 88 -17.56 8.92 -3.66
N ALA A 89 -16.30 9.16 -3.97
CA ALA A 89 -15.57 8.42 -4.99
C ALA A 89 -15.31 6.97 -4.54
N ALA A 90 -14.96 6.76 -3.26
CA ALA A 90 -14.73 5.42 -2.70
C ALA A 90 -15.99 4.55 -2.79
N VAL A 91 -17.17 5.07 -2.45
CA VAL A 91 -18.45 4.36 -2.59
C VAL A 91 -18.70 3.98 -4.05
N ARG A 92 -18.45 4.93 -4.98
CA ARG A 92 -18.64 4.64 -6.41
C ARG A 92 -17.70 3.57 -6.93
N VAL A 93 -16.44 3.58 -6.49
CA VAL A 93 -15.48 2.49 -6.79
C VAL A 93 -15.97 1.14 -6.26
N LEU A 94 -16.49 1.11 -5.02
CA LEU A 94 -17.08 -0.12 -4.45
C LEU A 94 -18.24 -0.66 -5.28
N GLU A 95 -19.14 0.20 -5.72
CA GLU A 95 -20.27 -0.20 -6.58
C GLU A 95 -19.77 -0.84 -7.88
N LEU A 96 -18.79 -0.22 -8.55
CA LEU A 96 -18.21 -0.74 -9.77
C LEU A 96 -17.49 -2.08 -9.55
N MET A 97 -16.76 -2.22 -8.45
CA MET A 97 -16.05 -3.46 -8.08
C MET A 97 -17.06 -4.57 -7.76
N ARG A 98 -18.10 -4.30 -6.96
CA ARG A 98 -19.15 -5.27 -6.62
C ARG A 98 -19.92 -5.70 -7.86
N ALA A 99 -20.27 -4.77 -8.75
CA ALA A 99 -20.95 -5.08 -10.02
C ALA A 99 -20.11 -5.97 -10.97
N ALA A 100 -18.78 -5.94 -10.82
CA ALA A 100 -17.86 -6.82 -11.52
C ALA A 100 -17.59 -8.15 -10.79
N GLY A 101 -18.27 -8.43 -9.66
CA GLY A 101 -18.06 -9.62 -8.84
C GLY A 101 -16.78 -9.62 -8.00
N ALA A 102 -16.09 -8.47 -7.91
CA ALA A 102 -14.91 -8.35 -7.08
C ALA A 102 -15.25 -8.39 -5.59
N LYS A 103 -14.25 -8.75 -4.77
CA LYS A 103 -14.26 -8.68 -3.30
C LYS A 103 -13.29 -7.58 -2.86
N PRO A 104 -13.73 -6.31 -2.80
CA PRO A 104 -12.84 -5.21 -2.47
C PRO A 104 -12.45 -5.21 -1.01
N TRP A 105 -11.31 -4.59 -0.72
CA TRP A 105 -10.92 -4.19 0.62
C TRP A 105 -10.36 -2.77 0.63
N PHE A 106 -10.42 -2.13 1.80
CA PHE A 106 -9.88 -0.80 2.07
C PHE A 106 -8.64 -0.87 2.93
N TYR A 107 -7.65 -0.06 2.61
CA TYR A 107 -6.57 0.29 3.54
C TYR A 107 -6.95 1.59 4.24
N ILE A 108 -7.09 1.53 5.57
CA ILE A 108 -7.39 2.70 6.40
C ILE A 108 -6.45 2.66 7.61
N GLY A 109 -5.48 3.56 7.66
CA GLY A 109 -4.42 3.53 8.65
C GLY A 109 -3.58 2.26 8.52
N ASP A 110 -3.43 1.52 9.61
CA ASP A 110 -2.68 0.25 9.62
C ASP A 110 -3.60 -0.99 9.58
N VAL A 111 -4.87 -0.82 9.18
CA VAL A 111 -5.87 -1.89 9.13
C VAL A 111 -6.39 -2.09 7.71
N CYS A 112 -6.51 -3.34 7.31
CA CYS A 112 -7.18 -3.75 6.07
C CYS A 112 -8.62 -4.18 6.39
N TYR A 113 -9.61 -3.44 5.89
CA TYR A 113 -11.02 -3.76 6.05
C TYR A 113 -11.57 -4.45 4.81
N ALA A 114 -12.35 -5.52 4.98
CA ALA A 114 -12.97 -6.27 3.88
C ALA A 114 -14.35 -6.76 4.29
N GLU A 115 -15.21 -7.07 3.29
CA GLU A 115 -16.54 -7.67 3.52
C GLU A 115 -16.51 -9.20 3.52
N ALA A 116 -15.40 -9.79 3.08
CA ALA A 116 -15.21 -11.24 3.09
C ALA A 116 -13.72 -11.57 3.29
N TYR A 117 -13.46 -12.62 4.04
CA TYR A 117 -12.11 -13.14 4.20
C TYR A 117 -11.78 -14.09 3.05
N THR A 118 -10.98 -13.64 2.10
CA THR A 118 -10.59 -14.37 0.91
C THR A 118 -9.19 -14.98 1.06
N GLU A 119 -8.84 -15.98 0.22
CA GLU A 119 -7.47 -16.55 0.17
C GLU A 119 -6.43 -15.48 -0.16
N ALA A 120 -6.76 -14.53 -1.05
CA ALA A 120 -5.88 -13.42 -1.38
C ALA A 120 -5.62 -12.51 -0.16
N LEU A 121 -6.64 -12.27 0.66
CA LEU A 121 -6.53 -11.49 1.88
C LEU A 121 -5.73 -12.24 2.95
N GLN A 122 -5.96 -13.55 3.08
CA GLN A 122 -5.16 -14.41 3.96
C GLN A 122 -3.67 -14.41 3.55
N SER A 123 -3.39 -14.52 2.26
CA SER A 123 -2.02 -14.42 1.73
C SER A 123 -1.37 -13.08 2.04
N LEU A 124 -2.11 -11.97 1.91
CA LEU A 124 -1.64 -10.64 2.29
C LEU A 124 -1.27 -10.60 3.78
N GLN A 125 -2.17 -11.04 4.65
CA GLN A 125 -1.97 -11.06 6.10
C GLN A 125 -0.74 -11.90 6.49
N ASN A 126 -0.62 -13.11 5.95
CA ASN A 126 0.50 -14.01 6.23
C ASN A 126 1.85 -13.41 5.81
N ARG A 127 1.91 -12.70 4.68
CA ARG A 127 3.15 -12.09 4.19
C ARG A 127 3.53 -10.82 4.93
N THR A 128 2.56 -10.01 5.31
CA THR A 128 2.81 -8.65 5.78
C THR A 128 2.58 -8.45 7.27
N GLY A 129 1.78 -9.33 7.89
CA GLY A 129 1.38 -9.21 9.30
C GLY A 129 0.39 -8.06 9.56
N VAL A 130 -0.26 -7.51 8.52
CA VAL A 130 -1.24 -6.43 8.70
C VAL A 130 -2.48 -6.94 9.44
N ASP A 131 -3.09 -6.06 10.24
CA ASP A 131 -4.39 -6.32 10.86
C ASP A 131 -5.47 -6.37 9.77
N VAL A 132 -6.27 -7.43 9.76
CA VAL A 132 -7.37 -7.62 8.82
C VAL A 132 -8.67 -7.70 9.60
N ARG A 133 -9.63 -6.85 9.25
CA ARG A 133 -10.96 -6.84 9.87
C ARG A 133 -12.03 -7.07 8.82
N VAL A 134 -12.79 -8.15 9.03
CA VAL A 134 -14.00 -8.41 8.24
C VAL A 134 -15.17 -7.68 8.87
N ILE A 135 -15.85 -6.89 8.05
CA ILE A 135 -16.99 -6.07 8.44
C ILE A 135 -18.18 -6.34 7.53
N GLU A 136 -19.37 -6.02 7.96
CA GLU A 136 -20.56 -6.27 7.18
C GLU A 136 -20.60 -5.47 5.87
N ARG A 137 -20.25 -4.18 5.93
CA ARG A 137 -20.28 -3.26 4.77
C ARG A 137 -19.16 -2.24 4.84
N LEU A 138 -18.35 -2.15 3.78
CA LEU A 138 -17.30 -1.13 3.65
C LEU A 138 -17.88 0.29 3.53
N ASP A 139 -19.01 0.44 2.88
CA ASP A 139 -19.69 1.72 2.69
C ASP A 139 -20.39 2.28 3.95
N ALA A 140 -20.35 1.54 5.07
CA ALA A 140 -20.76 2.05 6.38
C ALA A 140 -19.67 2.91 7.08
N TYR A 141 -18.43 2.89 6.59
CA TYR A 141 -17.27 3.61 7.16
C TYR A 141 -17.19 5.05 6.62
N THR A 142 -18.26 5.84 6.81
CA THR A 142 -18.44 7.16 6.19
C THR A 142 -17.43 8.23 6.62
N ASP A 143 -16.80 8.08 7.78
CA ASP A 143 -15.92 9.11 8.36
C ASP A 143 -14.46 8.95 8.01
N GLN A 144 -14.12 7.91 7.24
CA GLN A 144 -12.73 7.57 6.93
C GLN A 144 -12.48 7.52 5.43
N LYS A 145 -11.42 8.19 5.01
CA LYS A 145 -10.95 8.15 3.62
C LYS A 145 -9.96 7.01 3.48
N PRO A 146 -10.26 5.94 2.72
CA PRO A 146 -9.30 4.86 2.50
C PRO A 146 -8.09 5.38 1.71
N GLU A 147 -6.88 5.07 2.17
CA GLU A 147 -5.65 5.41 1.46
C GLU A 147 -5.51 4.61 0.18
N LYS A 148 -6.09 3.41 0.14
CA LYS A 148 -6.17 2.57 -1.05
C LYS A 148 -7.41 1.68 -1.02
N ILE A 149 -8.05 1.55 -2.18
CA ILE A 149 -9.08 0.56 -2.46
C ILE A 149 -8.47 -0.50 -3.36
N PHE A 150 -8.66 -1.76 -3.03
CA PHE A 150 -7.94 -2.85 -3.66
C PHE A 150 -8.87 -4.04 -3.92
N CYS A 151 -8.67 -4.74 -5.03
CA CYS A 151 -9.27 -6.05 -5.26
C CYS A 151 -8.36 -6.97 -6.07
N VAL A 152 -8.61 -8.28 -5.95
CA VAL A 152 -7.95 -9.33 -6.73
C VAL A 152 -9.01 -10.06 -7.55
N MET A 153 -8.73 -10.26 -8.85
CA MET A 153 -9.62 -10.89 -9.82
C MET A 153 -8.81 -11.71 -10.83
N THR A 154 -9.46 -12.31 -11.82
CA THR A 154 -8.70 -12.81 -12.98
C THR A 154 -8.10 -11.65 -13.77
N PRO A 155 -7.00 -11.84 -14.51
CA PRO A 155 -6.37 -10.77 -15.28
C PRO A 155 -7.33 -10.06 -16.24
N GLU A 156 -8.19 -10.81 -16.91
CA GLU A 156 -9.16 -10.29 -17.88
C GLU A 156 -10.22 -9.44 -17.18
N ALA A 157 -10.75 -9.91 -16.06
CA ALA A 157 -11.75 -9.19 -15.28
C ALA A 157 -11.17 -7.91 -14.67
N ALA A 158 -9.93 -7.97 -14.14
CA ALA A 158 -9.23 -6.81 -13.59
C ALA A 158 -8.96 -5.75 -14.67
N ALA A 159 -8.54 -6.16 -15.87
CA ALA A 159 -8.31 -5.25 -16.99
C ALA A 159 -9.63 -4.58 -17.44
N ALA A 160 -10.72 -5.34 -17.56
CA ALA A 160 -12.03 -4.80 -17.92
C ALA A 160 -12.56 -3.82 -16.87
N LEU A 161 -12.42 -4.17 -15.58
CA LEU A 161 -12.82 -3.30 -14.48
C LEU A 161 -11.98 -2.01 -14.45
N ARG A 162 -10.66 -2.11 -14.67
CA ARG A 162 -9.78 -0.94 -14.77
C ARG A 162 -10.28 0.05 -15.82
N VAL A 163 -10.63 -0.43 -17.03
CA VAL A 163 -11.16 0.42 -18.11
C VAL A 163 -12.41 1.17 -17.64
N ARG A 164 -13.36 0.46 -17.01
CA ARG A 164 -14.61 1.06 -16.51
C ARG A 164 -14.35 2.11 -15.43
N VAL A 165 -13.54 1.79 -14.43
CA VAL A 165 -13.21 2.72 -13.33
C VAL A 165 -12.47 3.93 -13.87
N THR A 166 -11.53 3.73 -14.82
CA THR A 166 -10.78 4.83 -15.44
C THR A 166 -11.68 5.75 -16.26
N ALA A 167 -12.60 5.19 -17.03
CA ALA A 167 -13.53 5.98 -17.83
C ALA A 167 -14.45 6.87 -16.99
N GLU A 168 -14.85 6.40 -15.82
CA GLU A 168 -15.76 7.12 -14.94
C GLU A 168 -15.05 8.05 -13.93
N LEU A 169 -13.96 7.60 -13.33
CA LEU A 169 -13.30 8.23 -12.18
C LEU A 169 -11.82 8.57 -12.41
N GLY A 170 -11.27 8.30 -13.59
CA GLY A 170 -9.85 8.53 -13.88
C GLY A 170 -9.44 10.01 -13.91
N HIS A 171 -10.40 10.94 -13.93
CA HIS A 171 -10.14 12.37 -13.83
C HIS A 171 -9.88 12.85 -12.38
N GLU A 172 -10.29 12.05 -11.38
CA GLU A 172 -10.18 12.38 -9.95
C GLU A 172 -9.45 11.33 -9.13
N LEU A 173 -9.11 10.15 -9.69
CA LEU A 173 -8.46 9.05 -8.99
C LEU A 173 -7.25 8.52 -9.77
N TYR A 174 -6.22 8.08 -9.02
CA TYR A 174 -5.12 7.31 -9.56
C TYR A 174 -5.46 5.82 -9.57
N ILE A 175 -5.52 5.22 -10.76
CA ILE A 175 -5.94 3.83 -10.97
C ILE A 175 -4.78 3.06 -11.57
N THR A 176 -4.31 2.03 -10.88
CA THR A 176 -3.13 1.27 -11.29
C THR A 176 -3.32 -0.24 -11.07
N MET A 177 -2.40 -1.00 -11.60
CA MET A 177 -2.31 -2.45 -11.44
C MET A 177 -0.84 -2.81 -11.17
N SER A 178 -0.53 -3.28 -9.96
CA SER A 178 0.82 -3.79 -9.64
C SER A 178 1.06 -5.19 -10.18
N HIS A 179 -0.03 -5.95 -10.41
CA HIS A 179 -0.03 -7.25 -11.10
C HIS A 179 -1.26 -7.34 -12.02
N PRO A 180 -1.24 -8.19 -13.08
CA PRO A 180 -2.35 -8.32 -14.01
C PRO A 180 -3.71 -8.65 -13.36
N TYR A 181 -3.70 -9.24 -12.17
CA TYR A 181 -4.87 -9.67 -11.41
C TYR A 181 -5.24 -8.74 -10.23
N GLN A 182 -4.55 -7.60 -10.09
CA GLN A 182 -4.73 -6.65 -8.96
C GLN A 182 -5.14 -5.28 -9.48
N LEU A 183 -6.28 -4.79 -9.04
CA LEU A 183 -6.69 -3.40 -9.27
C LEU A 183 -6.53 -2.59 -8.00
N GLU A 184 -5.87 -1.46 -8.12
CA GLU A 184 -5.58 -0.52 -7.04
C GLU A 184 -6.11 0.86 -7.41
N VAL A 185 -6.84 1.47 -6.49
CA VAL A 185 -7.40 2.82 -6.64
C VAL A 185 -6.99 3.66 -5.45
N LEU A 186 -6.42 4.82 -5.72
CA LEU A 186 -5.87 5.76 -4.75
C LEU A 186 -6.33 7.19 -5.08
N ALA A 187 -6.14 8.10 -4.13
CA ALA A 187 -6.21 9.53 -4.43
C ALA A 187 -5.07 9.95 -5.38
N PRO A 188 -5.22 11.04 -6.16
CA PRO A 188 -4.21 11.54 -7.09
C PRO A 188 -2.95 12.06 -6.41
#